data_7ee9e35ad320066739a3cb7351fee802
#
_entry.id   7ee9e35ad320066739a3cb7351fee802
#
_cell.length_a   1.000
_cell.length_b   1.000
_cell.length_c   1.000
_cell.angle_alpha   90.00
_cell.angle_beta   90.00
_cell.angle_gamma   90.00
#
_symmetry.space_group_name_H-M   'P 1'
#
loop_
_entity.id
_entity.type
_entity.pdbx_description
1 polymer ?
#
loop_
_entity_poly.entity_id
_entity_poly.type
_entity_poly.pdbx_seq_one_letter_code
_entity_poly.pdbx_strand_id
1 'polypeptide(L)'
;AELDPIEWEADPNLLGNWADQTEQRAAGLLWGGNLCLIESLVGTAWMPPKEMLEGGILFLEDVGEYAYRVERMLLTLLDAGILARQRAVLLGAFTNADDSIRFPGDHCLADSLAFIRRRLPASIPMVSGLPFGHIAKKATLPVGVMAEFSLHAGRAALSWKEMP
;
A
#
# COMPACT_ATOMS: atom_id res chain seq x y z
N ALA A 1 -18.00 -15.25 -11.29
CA ALA A 1 -18.35 -15.38 -9.87
C ALA A 1 -17.76 -14.20 -9.10
N GLU A 2 -18.37 -13.80 -8.00
CA GLU A 2 -17.80 -12.85 -7.06
C GLU A 2 -16.95 -13.67 -6.09
N LEU A 3 -15.68 -13.28 -5.94
CA LEU A 3 -14.78 -13.95 -4.99
C LEU A 3 -15.02 -13.37 -3.60
N ASP A 4 -14.81 -14.18 -2.57
CA ASP A 4 -14.86 -13.70 -1.20
C ASP A 4 -13.83 -12.58 -1.00
N PRO A 5 -14.20 -11.46 -0.37
CA PRO A 5 -13.27 -10.36 -0.13
C PRO A 5 -12.11 -10.78 0.78
N ILE A 6 -10.94 -10.23 0.52
CA ILE A 6 -9.82 -10.32 1.45
C ILE A 6 -10.05 -9.27 2.53
N GLU A 7 -10.12 -9.68 3.79
CA GLU A 7 -10.38 -8.80 4.93
C GLU A 7 -9.19 -8.78 5.90
N TRP A 8 -8.92 -7.60 6.49
CA TRP A 8 -7.87 -7.42 7.51
C TRP A 8 -8.12 -6.20 8.39
N GLU A 9 -7.40 -6.11 9.52
CA GLU A 9 -7.40 -4.93 10.39
C GLU A 9 -6.35 -3.93 9.93
N ALA A 10 -6.71 -2.65 9.85
CA ALA A 10 -5.85 -1.56 9.42
C ALA A 10 -5.37 -0.73 10.63
N ASP A 11 -4.14 -0.20 10.56
CA ASP A 11 -3.64 0.74 11.56
C ASP A 11 -4.35 2.11 11.37
N PRO A 12 -5.13 2.58 12.34
CA PRO A 12 -5.88 3.83 12.22
C PRO A 12 -4.97 5.05 12.03
N ASN A 13 -3.73 5.01 12.50
CA ASN A 13 -2.78 6.13 12.40
C ASN A 13 -2.34 6.42 10.94
N LEU A 14 -2.52 5.49 10.02
CA LEU A 14 -2.13 5.63 8.62
C LEU A 14 -3.30 6.00 7.70
N LEU A 15 -4.54 5.98 8.19
CA LEU A 15 -5.74 6.11 7.35
C LEU A 15 -6.06 7.56 6.90
N GLY A 16 -5.44 8.57 7.50
CA GLY A 16 -5.76 9.97 7.20
C GLY A 16 -7.23 10.29 7.50
N ASN A 17 -7.93 10.95 6.57
CA ASN A 17 -9.35 11.31 6.76
C ASN A 17 -10.30 10.09 6.79
N TRP A 18 -9.81 8.90 6.49
CA TRP A 18 -10.64 7.69 6.52
C TRP A 18 -10.76 7.07 7.91
N ALA A 19 -9.95 7.51 8.88
CA ALA A 19 -9.93 6.96 10.24
C ALA A 19 -11.26 7.10 10.98
N ASP A 20 -11.94 8.26 10.79
CA ASP A 20 -13.16 8.63 11.55
C ASP A 20 -14.46 8.41 10.76
N GLN A 21 -14.39 7.76 9.60
CA GLN A 21 -15.55 7.54 8.75
C GLN A 21 -16.26 6.22 9.07
N THR A 22 -17.59 6.25 8.97
CA THR A 22 -18.41 5.06 9.24
C THR A 22 -18.21 3.96 8.21
N GLU A 23 -18.16 4.35 6.93
CA GLU A 23 -17.83 3.45 5.82
C GLU A 23 -17.23 4.29 4.69
N GLN A 24 -16.12 3.81 4.12
CA GLN A 24 -15.47 4.41 2.97
C GLN A 24 -15.25 3.35 1.90
N ARG A 25 -15.39 3.75 0.64
CA ARG A 25 -15.17 2.89 -0.52
C ARG A 25 -14.34 3.59 -1.58
N ALA A 26 -13.49 2.83 -2.25
CA ALA A 26 -12.76 3.26 -3.43
C ALA A 26 -12.76 2.13 -4.46
N ALA A 27 -12.90 2.47 -5.73
CA ALA A 27 -12.75 1.53 -6.83
C ALA A 27 -11.68 2.04 -7.78
N GLY A 28 -10.82 1.14 -8.27
CA GLY A 28 -9.74 1.51 -9.17
C GLY A 28 -8.98 0.30 -9.69
N LEU A 29 -8.08 0.56 -10.64
CA LEU A 29 -7.18 -0.46 -11.15
C LEU A 29 -6.27 -0.95 -10.01
N LEU A 30 -6.29 -2.24 -9.72
CA LEU A 30 -5.39 -2.86 -8.74
C LEU A 30 -4.03 -3.12 -9.38
N TRP A 31 -2.99 -2.54 -8.81
CA TRP A 31 -1.63 -2.69 -9.30
C TRP A 31 -0.61 -2.56 -8.18
N GLY A 32 0.60 -3.01 -8.42
CA GLY A 32 1.66 -2.93 -7.43
C GLY A 32 2.50 -4.19 -7.38
N GLY A 33 3.09 -4.46 -6.22
CA GLY A 33 3.96 -5.60 -5.96
C GLY A 33 5.09 -5.24 -5.00
N ASN A 34 6.28 -5.78 -5.25
CA ASN A 34 7.47 -5.49 -4.45
C ASN A 34 7.90 -4.02 -4.62
N LEU A 35 8.07 -3.32 -3.50
CA LEU A 35 8.37 -1.89 -3.47
C LEU A 35 9.68 -1.56 -4.18
N CYS A 36 10.74 -2.32 -3.94
CA CYS A 36 12.05 -2.10 -4.56
C CYS A 36 11.95 -2.23 -6.09
N LEU A 37 11.18 -3.19 -6.60
CA LEU A 37 10.99 -3.36 -8.04
C LEU A 37 10.15 -2.23 -8.64
N ILE A 38 9.04 -1.83 -7.99
CA ILE A 38 8.21 -0.71 -8.45
C ILE A 38 9.01 0.59 -8.45
N GLU A 39 9.78 0.87 -7.40
CA GLU A 39 10.64 2.05 -7.31
C GLU A 39 11.67 2.10 -8.45
N SER A 40 12.27 0.97 -8.78
CA SER A 40 13.26 0.87 -9.85
C SER A 40 12.72 1.21 -11.25
N LEU A 41 11.41 1.14 -11.44
CA LEU A 41 10.77 1.51 -12.72
C LEU A 41 10.54 3.02 -12.87
N VAL A 42 10.63 3.79 -11.78
CA VAL A 42 10.37 5.25 -11.81
C VAL A 42 11.33 5.93 -12.79
N GLY A 43 10.76 6.69 -13.72
CA GLY A 43 11.53 7.38 -14.77
C GLY A 43 11.96 6.50 -15.95
N THR A 44 11.58 5.23 -15.97
CA THR A 44 11.84 4.32 -17.09
C THR A 44 10.62 4.19 -18.00
N ALA A 45 10.83 3.68 -19.21
CA ALA A 45 9.75 3.37 -20.16
C ALA A 45 8.88 2.15 -19.73
N TRP A 46 9.29 1.43 -18.69
CA TRP A 46 8.60 0.25 -18.18
C TRP A 46 7.60 0.57 -17.07
N MET A 47 7.66 1.78 -16.51
CA MET A 47 6.63 2.24 -15.60
C MET A 47 5.31 2.37 -16.34
N PRO A 48 4.20 1.79 -15.84
CA PRO A 48 2.91 1.95 -16.48
C PRO A 48 2.57 3.42 -16.69
N PRO A 49 1.94 3.79 -17.81
CA PRO A 49 1.64 5.19 -18.13
C PRO A 49 0.72 5.80 -17.07
N LYS A 50 0.89 7.10 -16.85
CA LYS A 50 0.17 7.87 -15.83
C LYS A 50 -1.35 7.67 -15.93
N GLU A 51 -1.88 7.63 -17.13
CA GLU A 51 -3.32 7.50 -17.42
C GLU A 51 -3.89 6.16 -16.94
N MET A 52 -3.06 5.11 -16.89
CA MET A 52 -3.45 3.81 -16.33
C MET A 52 -3.38 3.79 -14.80
N LEU A 53 -2.51 4.59 -14.21
CA LEU A 53 -2.29 4.61 -12.75
C LEU A 53 -3.17 5.61 -12.02
N GLU A 54 -3.78 6.56 -12.75
CA GLU A 54 -4.63 7.60 -12.15
C GLU A 54 -5.88 6.99 -11.51
N GLY A 55 -6.08 7.25 -10.22
CA GLY A 55 -7.20 6.68 -9.47
C GLY A 55 -7.09 5.18 -9.21
N GLY A 56 -5.89 4.61 -9.27
CA GLY A 56 -5.63 3.21 -8.97
C GLY A 56 -5.67 2.89 -7.48
N ILE A 57 -5.62 1.60 -7.18
CA ILE A 57 -5.37 1.04 -5.85
C ILE A 57 -4.00 0.38 -5.91
N LEU A 58 -3.02 1.00 -5.26
CA LEU A 58 -1.63 0.53 -5.26
C LEU A 58 -1.38 -0.36 -4.04
N PHE A 59 -0.85 -1.57 -4.25
CA PHE A 59 -0.38 -2.41 -3.15
C PHE A 59 1.13 -2.59 -3.19
N LEU A 60 1.78 -2.55 -2.02
CA LEU A 60 3.24 -2.61 -1.88
C LEU A 60 3.63 -3.56 -0.75
N GLU A 61 4.70 -4.30 -0.95
CA GLU A 61 5.37 -5.12 0.07
C GLU A 61 6.87 -5.12 -0.18
N ASP A 62 7.67 -5.56 0.78
CA ASP A 62 9.09 -5.83 0.53
C ASP A 62 9.66 -6.84 1.55
N VAL A 63 10.84 -7.38 1.26
CA VAL A 63 11.55 -8.32 2.13
C VAL A 63 13.03 -7.97 2.20
N GLY A 64 13.58 -7.94 3.42
CA GLY A 64 15.01 -7.72 3.64
C GLY A 64 15.47 -6.26 3.44
N GLU A 65 14.56 -5.33 3.22
CA GLU A 65 14.83 -3.90 3.14
C GLU A 65 14.63 -3.25 4.51
N TYR A 66 15.66 -2.60 5.06
CA TYR A 66 15.57 -1.92 6.34
C TYR A 66 14.63 -0.69 6.28
N ALA A 67 14.06 -0.32 7.41
CA ALA A 67 13.07 0.74 7.54
C ALA A 67 13.44 2.04 6.79
N TYR A 68 14.68 2.52 6.91
CA TYR A 68 15.16 3.73 6.23
C TYR A 68 15.21 3.57 4.70
N ARG A 69 15.40 2.33 4.19
CA ARG A 69 15.38 2.06 2.74
C ARG A 69 13.95 2.02 2.23
N VAL A 70 13.04 1.41 3.00
CA VAL A 70 11.59 1.45 2.72
C VAL A 70 11.12 2.90 2.65
N GLU A 71 11.50 3.75 3.62
CA GLU A 71 11.18 5.18 3.61
C GLU A 71 11.69 5.87 2.35
N ARG A 72 12.94 5.66 1.98
CA ARG A 72 13.54 6.27 0.79
C ARG A 72 12.78 5.87 -0.49
N MET A 73 12.44 4.58 -0.64
CA MET A 73 11.70 4.11 -1.81
C MET A 73 10.27 4.67 -1.86
N LEU A 74 9.59 4.73 -0.73
CA LEU A 74 8.27 5.37 -0.63
C LEU A 74 8.33 6.87 -0.93
N LEU A 75 9.41 7.56 -0.50
CA LEU A 75 9.66 8.97 -0.86
C LEU A 75 9.85 9.14 -2.37
N THR A 76 10.59 8.25 -3.03
CA THR A 76 10.73 8.27 -4.50
C THR A 76 9.36 8.21 -5.17
N LEU A 77 8.48 7.30 -4.72
CA LEU A 77 7.12 7.18 -5.28
C LEU A 77 6.25 8.41 -4.96
N LEU A 78 6.43 9.00 -3.77
CA LEU A 78 5.72 10.21 -3.37
C LEU A 78 6.15 11.41 -4.21
N ASP A 79 7.45 11.65 -4.33
CA ASP A 79 8.03 12.79 -5.05
C ASP A 79 7.80 12.67 -6.57
N ALA A 80 7.73 11.46 -7.11
CA ALA A 80 7.29 11.20 -8.48
C ALA A 80 5.77 11.41 -8.67
N GLY A 81 5.02 11.71 -7.61
CA GLY A 81 3.59 11.94 -7.63
C GLY A 81 2.76 10.67 -7.82
N ILE A 82 3.36 9.49 -7.68
CA ILE A 82 2.67 8.19 -7.90
C ILE A 82 1.70 7.93 -6.76
N LEU A 83 2.13 8.06 -5.49
CA LEU A 83 1.26 7.82 -4.34
C LEU A 83 0.06 8.79 -4.30
N ALA A 84 0.29 10.05 -4.63
CA ALA A 84 -0.74 11.09 -4.57
C ALA A 84 -1.85 10.94 -5.64
N ARG A 85 -1.65 10.10 -6.65
CA ARG A 85 -2.65 9.81 -7.70
C ARG A 85 -3.51 8.59 -7.40
N GLN A 86 -3.21 7.86 -6.35
CA GLN A 86 -3.96 6.67 -5.99
C GLN A 86 -5.24 7.03 -5.21
N ARG A 87 -6.23 6.15 -5.24
CA ARG A 87 -7.40 6.21 -4.36
C ARG A 87 -7.14 5.54 -3.01
N ALA A 88 -6.23 4.58 -2.98
CA ALA A 88 -5.74 3.95 -1.77
C ALA A 88 -4.34 3.39 -1.99
N VAL A 89 -3.51 3.38 -0.95
CA VAL A 89 -2.21 2.73 -0.90
C VAL A 89 -2.29 1.62 0.15
N LEU A 90 -2.25 0.37 -0.30
CA LEU A 90 -2.35 -0.81 0.54
C LEU A 90 -0.95 -1.33 0.85
N LEU A 91 -0.62 -1.50 2.11
CA LEU A 91 0.68 -1.95 2.57
C LEU A 91 0.58 -3.38 3.09
N GLY A 92 1.25 -4.28 2.40
CA GLY A 92 1.48 -5.65 2.83
C GLY A 92 2.61 -5.77 3.85
N ALA A 93 3.22 -6.93 3.91
CA ALA A 93 4.33 -7.18 4.83
C ALA A 93 5.62 -6.52 4.33
N PHE A 94 6.32 -5.85 5.23
CA PHE A 94 7.71 -5.42 5.06
C PHE A 94 8.58 -6.30 5.96
N THR A 95 8.83 -7.52 5.47
CA THR A 95 9.49 -8.56 6.25
C THR A 95 10.94 -8.18 6.53
N ASN A 96 11.36 -8.27 7.79
CA ASN A 96 12.71 -7.92 8.28
C ASN A 96 13.07 -6.41 8.22
N ALA A 97 12.10 -5.52 8.02
CA ALA A 97 12.38 -4.08 7.94
C ALA A 97 13.02 -3.52 9.23
N ASP A 98 12.66 -4.08 10.38
CA ASP A 98 13.17 -3.66 11.69
C ASP A 98 14.37 -4.48 12.21
N ASP A 99 14.94 -5.36 11.38
CA ASP A 99 16.11 -6.16 11.76
C ASP A 99 17.39 -5.33 12.02
N SER A 100 17.39 -4.06 11.61
CA SER A 100 18.47 -3.11 11.90
C SER A 100 18.41 -2.46 13.28
N ILE A 101 17.29 -2.59 14.00
CA ILE A 101 17.10 -2.01 15.33
C ILE A 101 18.07 -2.67 16.30
N ARG A 102 18.86 -1.88 17.04
CA ARG A 102 19.81 -2.32 18.04
C ARG A 102 19.54 -1.71 19.41
N PHE A 103 18.99 -0.49 19.44
CA PHE A 103 18.74 0.27 20.66
C PHE A 103 17.31 0.83 20.67
N PRO A 104 16.74 1.06 21.87
CA PRO A 104 15.50 1.81 21.99
C PRO A 104 15.63 3.20 21.34
N GLY A 105 14.69 3.54 20.45
CA GLY A 105 14.70 4.81 19.72
C GLY A 105 15.40 4.78 18.36
N ASP A 106 15.95 3.64 17.96
CA ASP A 106 16.38 3.45 16.57
C ASP A 106 15.18 3.59 15.62
N HIS A 107 15.44 4.12 14.43
CA HIS A 107 14.42 4.31 13.40
C HIS A 107 13.81 2.98 12.96
N CYS A 108 12.50 2.87 13.03
CA CYS A 108 11.75 1.66 12.71
C CYS A 108 10.78 1.85 11.53
N LEU A 109 10.18 0.78 11.07
CA LEU A 109 9.20 0.81 9.99
C LEU A 109 8.01 1.72 10.33
N ALA A 110 7.52 1.69 11.57
CA ALA A 110 6.42 2.56 11.98
C ALA A 110 6.76 4.05 11.84
N ASP A 111 8.00 4.44 12.17
CA ASP A 111 8.47 5.82 11.99
C ASP A 111 8.48 6.23 10.51
N SER A 112 8.98 5.34 9.65
CA SER A 112 9.00 5.51 8.20
C SER A 112 7.60 5.71 7.63
N LEU A 113 6.66 4.85 7.99
CA LEU A 113 5.28 4.93 7.51
C LEU A 113 4.57 6.18 8.03
N ALA A 114 4.78 6.55 9.30
CA ALA A 114 4.25 7.79 9.88
C ALA A 114 4.81 9.03 9.18
N PHE A 115 6.09 9.01 8.80
CA PHE A 115 6.72 10.10 8.05
C PHE A 115 6.08 10.26 6.66
N ILE A 116 5.91 9.18 5.90
CA ILE A 116 5.25 9.19 4.59
C ILE A 116 3.78 9.64 4.74
N ARG A 117 3.05 9.14 5.76
CA ARG A 117 1.66 9.53 6.01
C ARG A 117 1.50 11.03 6.14
N ARG A 118 2.39 11.71 6.86
CA ARG A 118 2.34 13.17 7.04
C ARG A 118 2.53 13.97 5.75
N ARG A 119 3.15 13.38 4.73
CA ARG A 119 3.44 14.02 3.44
C ARG A 119 2.44 13.67 2.35
N LEU A 120 1.72 12.57 2.50
CA LEU A 120 0.66 12.16 1.58
C LEU A 120 -0.63 12.93 1.88
N PRO A 121 -1.40 13.38 0.87
CA PRO A 121 -2.70 14.01 1.10
C PRO A 121 -3.58 13.18 2.04
N ALA A 122 -4.24 13.84 3.00
CA ALA A 122 -5.05 13.16 4.01
C ALA A 122 -6.27 12.43 3.43
N SER A 123 -6.70 12.81 2.23
CA SER A 123 -7.78 12.13 1.47
C SER A 123 -7.39 10.75 0.93
N ILE A 124 -6.10 10.43 0.90
CA ILE A 124 -5.61 9.15 0.38
C ILE A 124 -5.22 8.27 1.58
N PRO A 125 -5.93 7.18 1.85
CA PRO A 125 -5.57 6.28 2.95
C PRO A 125 -4.31 5.50 2.61
N MET A 126 -3.43 5.34 3.61
CA MET A 126 -2.43 4.28 3.65
C MET A 126 -2.98 3.18 4.57
N VAL A 127 -3.11 1.98 4.06
CA VAL A 127 -3.79 0.89 4.76
C VAL A 127 -2.82 -0.26 4.96
N SER A 128 -2.25 -0.37 6.15
CA SER A 128 -1.34 -1.46 6.52
C SER A 128 -2.08 -2.76 6.83
N GLY A 129 -1.34 -3.84 6.94
CA GLY A 129 -1.88 -5.13 7.36
C GLY A 129 -2.45 -6.00 6.24
N LEU A 130 -2.41 -5.54 4.98
CA LEU A 130 -2.80 -6.39 3.86
C LEU A 130 -2.03 -7.72 3.92
N PRO A 131 -2.72 -8.89 3.93
CA PRO A 131 -2.06 -10.20 4.01
C PRO A 131 -1.41 -10.57 2.66
N PHE A 132 -0.38 -9.83 2.29
CA PHE A 132 0.38 -9.98 1.05
C PHE A 132 1.88 -9.76 1.29
N GLY A 133 2.75 -10.44 0.56
CA GLY A 133 4.20 -10.32 0.63
C GLY A 133 4.90 -11.63 1.00
N HIS A 134 6.13 -11.53 1.55
CA HIS A 134 6.96 -12.67 1.94
C HIS A 134 6.59 -13.19 3.34
N ILE A 135 5.37 -13.70 3.46
CA ILE A 135 4.79 -14.30 4.67
C ILE A 135 4.18 -15.66 4.37
N ALA A 136 4.06 -16.50 5.40
CA ALA A 136 3.60 -17.88 5.25
C ALA A 136 2.13 -17.99 4.77
N LYS A 137 1.24 -17.16 5.32
CA LYS A 137 -0.17 -17.09 4.92
C LYS A 137 -0.41 -15.77 4.19
N LYS A 138 -0.65 -15.84 2.90
CA LYS A 138 -0.82 -14.66 2.06
C LYS A 138 -1.93 -14.86 1.04
N ALA A 139 -2.56 -13.74 0.68
CA ALA A 139 -3.46 -13.68 -0.45
C ALA A 139 -2.68 -13.68 -1.78
N THR A 140 -3.34 -14.15 -2.83
CA THR A 140 -2.90 -13.93 -4.21
C THR A 140 -3.69 -12.78 -4.79
N LEU A 141 -3.01 -11.74 -5.26
CA LEU A 141 -3.63 -10.54 -5.80
C LEU A 141 -3.47 -10.50 -7.32
N PRO A 142 -4.53 -10.25 -8.07
CA PRO A 142 -4.44 -9.99 -9.51
C PRO A 142 -3.91 -8.58 -9.76
N VAL A 143 -3.15 -8.40 -10.82
CA VAL A 143 -2.68 -7.09 -11.30
C VAL A 143 -3.43 -6.72 -12.56
N GLY A 144 -3.84 -5.46 -12.68
CA GLY A 144 -4.50 -4.95 -13.89
C GLY A 144 -6.02 -5.21 -13.94
N VAL A 145 -6.64 -5.53 -12.81
CA VAL A 145 -8.10 -5.68 -12.71
C VAL A 145 -8.73 -4.50 -11.98
N MET A 146 -9.98 -4.22 -12.25
CA MET A 146 -10.78 -3.30 -11.44
C MET A 146 -11.12 -3.96 -10.12
N ALA A 147 -10.71 -3.33 -9.02
CA ALA A 147 -10.96 -3.78 -7.67
C ALA A 147 -11.76 -2.74 -6.88
N GLU A 148 -12.46 -3.21 -5.87
CA GLU A 148 -13.16 -2.40 -4.87
C GLU A 148 -12.46 -2.57 -3.52
N PHE A 149 -12.11 -1.46 -2.91
CA PHE A 149 -11.58 -1.39 -1.56
C PHE A 149 -12.62 -0.72 -0.66
N SER A 150 -12.83 -1.27 0.52
CA SER A 150 -13.67 -0.66 1.56
C SER A 150 -12.98 -0.66 2.91
N LEU A 151 -13.34 0.33 3.72
CA LEU A 151 -12.90 0.46 5.10
C LEU A 151 -14.11 0.79 5.97
N HIS A 152 -14.32 0.01 7.04
CA HIS A 152 -15.37 0.23 8.01
C HIS A 152 -14.86 -0.09 9.42
N ALA A 153 -14.90 0.89 10.32
CA ALA A 153 -14.48 0.73 11.71
C ALA A 153 -13.10 0.08 11.87
N GLY A 154 -12.10 0.48 11.07
CA GLY A 154 -10.75 -0.07 11.08
C GLY A 154 -10.59 -1.40 10.35
N ARG A 155 -11.67 -2.02 9.87
CA ARG A 155 -11.63 -3.26 9.08
C ARG A 155 -11.63 -2.94 7.60
N ALA A 156 -10.58 -3.38 6.93
CA ALA A 156 -10.38 -3.21 5.50
C ALA A 156 -10.84 -4.45 4.74
N ALA A 157 -11.37 -4.25 3.53
CA ALA A 157 -11.71 -5.33 2.61
C ALA A 157 -11.34 -4.95 1.18
N LEU A 158 -10.83 -5.93 0.44
CA LEU A 158 -10.48 -5.82 -0.99
C LEU A 158 -11.16 -6.93 -1.77
N SER A 159 -11.87 -6.57 -2.82
CA SER A 159 -12.56 -7.51 -3.71
C SER A 159 -12.38 -7.13 -5.18
N TRP A 160 -12.58 -8.08 -6.07
CA TRP A 160 -12.59 -7.88 -7.52
C TRP A 160 -13.50 -8.93 -8.16
N LYS A 161 -13.93 -8.68 -9.39
CA LYS A 161 -14.69 -9.68 -10.16
C LYS A 161 -13.72 -10.59 -10.90
N GLU A 162 -14.06 -11.88 -10.97
CA GLU A 162 -13.33 -12.80 -11.85
C GLU A 162 -13.30 -12.24 -13.27
N MET A 163 -12.12 -12.28 -13.86
CA MET A 163 -12.02 -12.04 -15.30
C MET A 163 -12.66 -13.21 -16.06
N PRO A 164 -13.39 -12.91 -17.13
CA PRO A 164 -14.02 -13.94 -17.96
C PRO A 164 -13.00 -14.86 -18.64
#